data_9b753da936eed7a23ede63bb6a72cb0e
#
_entry.id   9b753da936eed7a23ede63bb6a72cb0e
#
_cell.length_a   1.000
_cell.length_b   1.000
_cell.length_c   1.000
_cell.angle_alpha   90.00
_cell.angle_beta   90.00
_cell.angle_gamma   90.00
#
_symmetry.space_group_name_H-M   'P 1'
#
loop_
_entity.id
_entity.type
_entity.pdbx_description
1 polymer ?
#
loop_
_entity_poly.entity_id
_entity_poly.type
_entity_poly.pdbx_seq_one_letter_code
_entity_poly.pdbx_strand_id
1 'polypeptide(L)'
;MYIKRCALFLLLIMAALPTHDLYAAIQSSRPSANSVITHGTVVIHGVTIHYTARAGTLILRNALQVPIASVFYVAYWKDGARNAANRPITFAYNGGPGSSSVWLQMGGIGPRRVMVPSDAKSVPPPPYDISNNPYSILDKSDVVFIDPVGTGYSHPLGKATGKQFWGVDQDVHSMGEFIIDYVSKFDRWNSPKFLLGESYGTFRTAALINYLQNQGMQFNGVILLSSVLNFEASSFQPGNDLPYILFLPSYAAIAWYHHALSPDPKNLAAFLKRVEKFAIYDYSTALLQGDSLSINQEDKIAAKLSEYTGLSQSYWRKADLRVNADEFETALLSRQGLVTGRLDARYVNYAVNPLLSFREYPVMASAIDGAFTSAVNYYLRNDLHYISSRPYLIINGDVGRHWDWKHKPPFRSFGARPGFTDVVPDLRRAMITNPHLQLMVNAGYFDLGTPYFATQYTINELKLPAQLQKHVHMYHYYVGHMLYLNTPSLAALHHNLDRFIDISVRQKR
;
A
#
# COMPACT_ATOMS: atom_id res chain seq x y z
N MET A 1 -42.85 26.37 82.89
CA MET A 1 -41.88 25.28 82.76
C MET A 1 -41.15 25.49 81.44
N TYR A 2 -39.86 25.90 81.46
CA TYR A 2 -39.09 26.42 80.35
C TYR A 2 -38.46 25.33 79.52
N ILE A 3 -38.62 25.39 78.19
CA ILE A 3 -37.83 24.58 77.28
C ILE A 3 -36.87 25.51 76.53
N LYS A 4 -35.55 25.31 76.74
CA LYS A 4 -34.49 26.03 76.10
C LYS A 4 -34.25 25.43 74.70
N ARG A 5 -34.22 26.27 73.62
CA ARG A 5 -33.78 25.97 72.29
C ARG A 5 -32.25 26.11 72.19
N CYS A 6 -31.52 25.06 71.88
CA CYS A 6 -30.12 25.13 71.42
C CYS A 6 -30.12 25.22 69.93
N ALA A 7 -29.60 26.30 69.39
CA ALA A 7 -29.30 26.44 67.95
C ALA A 7 -27.87 25.97 67.72
N LEU A 8 -27.69 24.94 66.85
CA LEU A 8 -26.41 24.42 66.45
C LEU A 8 -26.00 25.11 65.07
N PHE A 9 -24.97 25.96 65.14
CA PHE A 9 -24.36 26.56 63.94
C PHE A 9 -23.42 25.56 63.35
N LEU A 10 -23.76 25.01 62.14
CA LEU A 10 -22.81 24.26 61.26
C LEU A 10 -22.03 25.26 60.42
N LEU A 11 -20.75 25.43 60.72
CA LEU A 11 -19.79 26.13 59.83
C LEU A 11 -19.43 25.18 58.65
N LEU A 12 -19.93 25.50 57.47
CA LEU A 12 -19.44 24.89 56.23
C LEU A 12 -18.11 25.57 55.85
N ILE A 13 -16.98 24.89 56.06
CA ILE A 13 -15.68 25.27 55.50
C ILE A 13 -15.68 24.79 54.05
N MET A 14 -15.97 25.68 53.11
CA MET A 14 -15.64 25.46 51.70
C MET A 14 -14.11 25.58 51.52
N ALA A 15 -13.42 24.45 51.43
CA ALA A 15 -12.05 24.41 50.99
C ALA A 15 -12.02 24.81 49.49
N ALA A 16 -11.63 26.05 49.20
CA ALA A 16 -11.32 26.50 47.86
C ALA A 16 -10.05 25.80 47.41
N LEU A 17 -10.17 24.71 46.65
CA LEU A 17 -9.05 24.16 45.88
C LEU A 17 -8.58 25.21 44.88
N PRO A 18 -7.28 25.46 44.77
CA PRO A 18 -6.76 26.47 43.86
C PRO A 18 -7.13 26.11 42.41
N THR A 19 -7.93 26.95 41.79
CA THR A 19 -8.38 26.79 40.38
C THR A 19 -7.24 26.68 39.39
N HIS A 20 -6.02 27.10 39.76
CA HIS A 20 -4.80 26.95 38.97
C HIS A 20 -4.38 25.50 38.78
N ASP A 21 -4.49 24.64 39.79
CA ASP A 21 -4.06 23.23 39.68
C ASP A 21 -5.02 22.40 38.80
N LEU A 22 -6.31 22.73 38.84
CA LEU A 22 -7.31 22.09 37.97
C LEU A 22 -7.13 22.49 36.49
N TYR A 23 -6.77 23.76 36.25
CA TYR A 23 -6.46 24.25 34.89
C TYR A 23 -5.16 23.62 34.32
N ALA A 24 -4.14 23.52 35.16
CA ALA A 24 -2.88 22.85 34.79
C ALA A 24 -3.07 21.33 34.55
N ALA A 25 -3.89 20.66 35.38
CA ALA A 25 -4.22 19.24 35.20
C ALA A 25 -5.07 19.00 33.94
N ILE A 26 -5.98 19.91 33.57
CA ILE A 26 -6.76 19.83 32.32
C ILE A 26 -5.89 20.13 31.11
N GLN A 27 -4.91 21.03 31.21
CA GLN A 27 -3.95 21.27 30.11
C GLN A 27 -2.98 20.11 29.93
N SER A 28 -2.53 19.44 30.99
CA SER A 28 -1.66 18.27 30.91
C SER A 28 -2.34 17.01 30.33
N SER A 29 -3.69 16.99 30.32
CA SER A 29 -4.49 15.89 29.76
C SER A 29 -4.88 16.07 28.29
N ARG A 30 -4.58 17.22 27.66
CA ARG A 30 -4.87 17.41 26.23
C ARG A 30 -3.82 16.66 25.38
N PRO A 31 -4.24 15.77 24.47
CA PRO A 31 -3.33 15.14 23.55
C PRO A 31 -2.55 16.21 22.78
N SER A 32 -1.23 16.22 22.96
CA SER A 32 -0.33 17.12 22.24
C SER A 32 0.41 16.36 21.16
N ALA A 33 0.68 17.03 20.03
CA ALA A 33 1.59 16.50 19.02
C ALA A 33 3.00 16.39 19.61
N ASN A 34 3.59 15.19 19.54
CA ASN A 34 4.97 14.95 19.95
C ASN A 34 5.82 14.73 18.70
N SER A 35 7.04 15.28 18.66
CA SER A 35 7.97 15.02 17.59
C SER A 35 9.41 15.18 18.03
N VAL A 36 10.28 14.37 17.45
CA VAL A 36 11.74 14.41 17.61
C VAL A 36 12.36 14.72 16.26
N ILE A 37 13.42 15.52 16.26
CA ILE A 37 14.19 15.88 15.07
C ILE A 37 15.60 15.30 15.21
N THR A 38 16.07 14.65 14.16
CA THR A 38 17.42 14.12 14.04
C THR A 38 18.01 14.51 12.68
N HIS A 39 19.31 14.34 12.53
CA HIS A 39 20.02 14.64 11.29
C HIS A 39 20.77 13.42 10.80
N GLY A 40 20.92 13.29 9.49
CA GLY A 40 21.63 12.15 8.91
C GLY A 40 22.19 12.48 7.53
N THR A 41 22.86 11.50 6.96
CA THR A 41 23.38 11.55 5.60
C THR A 41 23.01 10.28 4.84
N VAL A 42 22.82 10.42 3.54
CA VAL A 42 22.65 9.30 2.60
C VAL A 42 23.43 9.61 1.33
N VAL A 43 24.04 8.60 0.73
CA VAL A 43 24.76 8.75 -0.56
C VAL A 43 23.82 8.23 -1.67
N ILE A 44 23.45 9.12 -2.60
CA ILE A 44 22.61 8.82 -3.77
C ILE A 44 23.38 9.28 -5.01
N HIS A 45 23.53 8.42 -6.02
CA HIS A 45 24.31 8.69 -7.24
C HIS A 45 25.74 9.21 -6.94
N GLY A 46 26.38 8.72 -5.86
CA GLY A 46 27.72 9.16 -5.43
C GLY A 46 27.75 10.53 -4.73
N VAL A 47 26.61 11.19 -4.55
CA VAL A 47 26.50 12.50 -3.88
C VAL A 47 25.99 12.29 -2.45
N THR A 48 26.72 12.85 -1.48
CA THR A 48 26.27 12.87 -0.08
C THR A 48 25.19 13.93 0.11
N ILE A 49 24.01 13.48 0.54
CA ILE A 49 22.86 14.31 0.86
C ILE A 49 22.71 14.36 2.38
N HIS A 50 22.85 15.56 2.94
CA HIS A 50 22.50 15.84 4.32
C HIS A 50 20.98 16.01 4.41
N TYR A 51 20.38 15.40 5.41
CA TYR A 51 18.92 15.48 5.62
C TYR A 51 18.57 15.64 7.09
N THR A 52 17.44 16.24 7.32
CA THR A 52 16.77 16.25 8.61
C THR A 52 15.63 15.26 8.58
N ALA A 53 15.47 14.48 9.67
CA ALA A 53 14.37 13.56 9.89
C ALA A 53 13.50 14.05 11.05
N ARG A 54 12.18 13.89 10.92
CA ARG A 54 11.21 14.12 12.01
C ARG A 54 10.35 12.90 12.16
N ALA A 55 10.44 12.25 13.31
CA ALA A 55 9.47 11.25 13.75
C ALA A 55 8.49 11.92 14.72
N GLY A 56 7.18 11.81 14.49
CA GLY A 56 6.22 12.50 15.34
C GLY A 56 4.77 12.20 15.01
N THR A 57 3.87 12.91 15.68
CA THR A 57 2.42 12.78 15.50
C THR A 57 1.77 14.10 15.10
N LEU A 58 0.70 14.00 14.29
CA LEU A 58 -0.31 15.06 14.13
C LEU A 58 -1.61 14.61 14.78
N ILE A 59 -2.33 15.54 15.38
CA ILE A 59 -3.61 15.29 16.05
C ILE A 59 -4.74 15.71 15.13
N LEU A 60 -5.45 14.74 14.60
CA LEU A 60 -6.68 15.01 13.83
C LEU A 60 -7.80 15.42 14.77
N ARG A 61 -8.62 16.37 14.33
CA ARG A 61 -9.73 16.93 15.10
C ARG A 61 -11.02 16.87 14.28
N ASN A 62 -12.12 16.64 14.95
CA ASN A 62 -13.43 16.75 14.31
C ASN A 62 -13.86 18.23 14.12
N ALA A 63 -15.02 18.47 13.49
CA ALA A 63 -15.55 19.81 13.25
C ALA A 63 -15.71 20.67 14.52
N LEU A 64 -15.86 20.04 15.70
CA LEU A 64 -15.91 20.72 17.00
C LEU A 64 -14.52 20.92 17.63
N GLN A 65 -13.45 20.73 16.89
CA GLN A 65 -12.05 20.82 17.34
C GLN A 65 -11.67 19.84 18.44
N VAL A 66 -12.46 18.76 18.63
CA VAL A 66 -12.14 17.70 19.58
C VAL A 66 -11.12 16.74 18.95
N PRO A 67 -10.02 16.41 19.65
CA PRO A 67 -9.06 15.40 19.17
C PRO A 67 -9.73 14.03 18.96
N ILE A 68 -9.55 13.44 17.76
CA ILE A 68 -10.14 12.15 17.40
C ILE A 68 -9.11 11.09 17.02
N ALA A 69 -7.92 11.49 16.55
CA ALA A 69 -6.84 10.55 16.28
C ALA A 69 -5.47 11.20 16.48
N SER A 70 -4.49 10.37 16.83
CA SER A 70 -3.06 10.68 16.76
C SER A 70 -2.48 9.91 15.58
N VAL A 71 -2.03 10.61 14.55
CA VAL A 71 -1.46 10.00 13.34
C VAL A 71 0.06 10.15 13.38
N PHE A 72 0.75 9.02 13.44
CA PHE A 72 2.21 8.96 13.43
C PHE A 72 2.74 9.07 12.00
N TYR A 73 3.86 9.77 11.85
CA TYR A 73 4.57 9.91 10.59
C TYR A 73 6.07 10.01 10.81
N VAL A 74 6.83 9.65 9.77
CA VAL A 74 8.26 9.96 9.68
C VAL A 74 8.50 10.75 8.39
N ALA A 75 9.02 11.97 8.55
CA ALA A 75 9.33 12.85 7.43
C ALA A 75 10.83 13.06 7.29
N TYR A 76 11.31 13.08 6.06
CA TYR A 76 12.69 13.37 5.72
C TYR A 76 12.73 14.49 4.69
N TRP A 77 13.60 15.48 4.92
CA TRP A 77 13.84 16.53 3.94
C TRP A 77 15.32 16.85 3.81
N LYS A 78 15.71 17.18 2.57
CA LYS A 78 17.08 17.58 2.25
C LYS A 78 17.40 18.92 2.88
N ASP A 79 18.54 18.99 3.57
CA ASP A 79 19.02 20.24 4.17
C ASP A 79 19.45 21.25 3.09
N GLY A 80 19.34 22.55 3.40
CA GLY A 80 19.75 23.64 2.52
C GLY A 80 18.81 23.94 1.35
N ALA A 81 17.64 23.30 1.26
CA ALA A 81 16.62 23.67 0.27
C ALA A 81 15.99 25.03 0.65
N ARG A 82 16.42 26.10 -0.02
CA ARG A 82 16.07 27.50 0.33
C ARG A 82 14.62 27.89 0.01
N ASN A 83 13.96 27.17 -0.90
CA ASN A 83 12.61 27.51 -1.35
C ASN A 83 11.73 26.26 -1.44
N ALA A 84 10.74 26.16 -0.56
CA ALA A 84 9.78 25.05 -0.52
C ALA A 84 8.99 24.92 -1.84
N ALA A 85 8.73 25.99 -2.56
CA ALA A 85 8.03 25.96 -3.84
C ALA A 85 8.82 25.25 -4.95
N ASN A 86 10.14 25.14 -4.82
CA ASN A 86 11.00 24.43 -5.78
C ASN A 86 11.33 22.99 -5.33
N ARG A 87 10.92 22.60 -4.14
CA ARG A 87 11.24 21.29 -3.58
C ARG A 87 9.99 20.40 -3.54
N PRO A 88 9.94 19.31 -4.32
CA PRO A 88 8.84 18.37 -4.28
C PRO A 88 8.66 17.75 -2.88
N ILE A 89 7.43 17.34 -2.58
CA ILE A 89 7.09 16.55 -1.39
C ILE A 89 6.24 15.36 -1.80
N THR A 90 6.63 14.17 -1.33
CA THR A 90 5.94 12.90 -1.58
C THR A 90 5.35 12.37 -0.29
N PHE A 91 4.04 12.17 -0.26
CA PHE A 91 3.34 11.45 0.81
C PHE A 91 3.25 9.98 0.44
N ALA A 92 3.89 9.13 1.25
CA ALA A 92 4.04 7.70 0.98
C ALA A 92 3.38 6.85 2.06
N TYR A 93 2.70 5.78 1.66
CA TYR A 93 2.03 4.85 2.57
C TYR A 93 1.82 3.48 1.95
N ASN A 94 1.95 2.44 2.79
CA ASN A 94 1.56 1.07 2.44
C ASN A 94 0.04 0.86 2.56
N GLY A 95 -0.40 -0.33 2.20
CA GLY A 95 -1.80 -0.71 2.12
C GLY A 95 -2.30 -1.58 3.26
N GLY A 96 -2.59 -2.81 2.96
CA GLY A 96 -3.25 -3.81 3.79
C GLY A 96 -4.70 -4.05 3.32
N PRO A 97 -5.75 -3.36 3.83
CA PRO A 97 -5.74 -2.33 4.88
C PRO A 97 -5.25 -2.85 6.23
N GLY A 98 -4.61 -1.96 6.99
CA GLY A 98 -4.06 -2.29 8.31
C GLY A 98 -2.53 -2.42 8.36
N SER A 99 -1.79 -2.03 7.30
CA SER A 99 -0.33 -1.96 7.30
C SER A 99 0.18 -0.55 7.60
N SER A 100 1.22 -0.45 8.43
CA SER A 100 2.02 0.76 8.57
C SER A 100 2.88 0.99 7.33
N SER A 101 3.52 2.16 7.22
CA SER A 101 4.35 2.53 6.07
C SER A 101 5.80 2.02 6.16
N VAL A 102 6.08 1.10 7.06
CA VAL A 102 7.43 0.56 7.33
C VAL A 102 8.08 -0.05 6.09
N TRP A 103 7.31 -0.72 5.24
CA TRP A 103 7.84 -1.42 4.08
C TRP A 103 8.43 -0.46 3.06
N LEU A 104 7.70 0.59 2.71
CA LEU A 104 8.21 1.67 1.84
C LEU A 104 9.33 2.46 2.51
N GLN A 105 9.22 2.72 3.82
CA GLN A 105 10.21 3.49 4.56
C GLN A 105 11.54 2.74 4.69
N MET A 106 11.50 1.50 5.20
CA MET A 106 12.69 0.72 5.54
C MET A 106 13.12 -0.26 4.44
N GLY A 107 12.36 -0.44 3.39
CA GLY A 107 12.69 -1.30 2.27
C GLY A 107 12.91 -0.56 0.96
N GLY A 108 12.07 0.45 0.69
CA GLY A 108 11.96 1.10 -0.62
C GLY A 108 12.71 2.43 -0.73
N ILE A 109 12.05 3.52 -0.35
CA ILE A 109 12.43 4.89 -0.75
C ILE A 109 12.94 5.78 0.40
N GLY A 110 12.92 5.31 1.65
CA GLY A 110 13.51 6.03 2.79
C GLY A 110 15.04 6.08 2.72
N PRO A 111 15.71 6.94 3.53
CA PRO A 111 17.17 7.09 3.49
C PRO A 111 17.94 5.93 4.13
N ARG A 112 17.27 5.11 4.93
CA ARG A 112 17.81 3.90 5.56
C ARG A 112 16.99 2.71 5.15
N ARG A 113 17.62 1.55 4.96
CA ARG A 113 16.92 0.33 4.60
C ARG A 113 17.43 -0.87 5.36
N VAL A 114 16.53 -1.81 5.65
CA VAL A 114 16.89 -3.13 6.15
C VAL A 114 17.45 -3.98 5.01
N MET A 115 18.53 -4.71 5.29
CA MET A 115 19.15 -5.59 4.31
C MET A 115 18.45 -6.94 4.30
N VAL A 116 17.90 -7.28 3.14
CA VAL A 116 17.26 -8.58 2.89
C VAL A 116 17.84 -9.22 1.62
N PRO A 117 17.87 -10.57 1.52
CA PRO A 117 18.35 -11.25 0.32
C PRO A 117 17.55 -10.86 -0.91
N SER A 118 18.23 -10.54 -2.01
CA SER A 118 17.62 -10.10 -3.27
C SER A 118 17.05 -11.25 -4.12
N ASP A 119 17.41 -12.49 -3.78
CA ASP A 119 17.08 -13.72 -4.50
C ASP A 119 15.87 -14.47 -3.91
N ALA A 120 15.02 -13.78 -3.15
CA ALA A 120 13.82 -14.31 -2.52
C ALA A 120 14.07 -15.45 -1.51
N LYS A 121 15.23 -15.47 -0.87
CA LYS A 121 15.51 -16.36 0.26
C LYS A 121 15.07 -15.74 1.58
N SER A 122 14.79 -16.59 2.57
CA SER A 122 14.50 -16.16 3.92
C SER A 122 15.68 -15.39 4.53
N VAL A 123 15.38 -14.32 5.26
CA VAL A 123 16.38 -13.58 6.02
C VAL A 123 16.85 -14.47 7.18
N PRO A 124 18.16 -14.59 7.42
CA PRO A 124 18.68 -15.28 8.60
C PRO A 124 18.12 -14.67 9.90
N PRO A 125 18.16 -15.41 11.03
CA PRO A 125 17.80 -14.83 12.32
C PRO A 125 18.72 -13.66 12.70
N PRO A 126 18.30 -12.77 13.66
CA PRO A 126 19.06 -11.58 14.05
C PRO A 126 20.50 -11.90 14.50
N PRO A 127 21.42 -10.92 14.40
CA PRO A 127 21.15 -9.47 14.19
C PRO A 127 20.86 -9.10 12.73
N TYR A 128 20.01 -8.07 12.53
CA TYR A 128 19.67 -7.57 11.20
C TYR A 128 20.37 -6.24 10.90
N ASP A 129 20.88 -6.09 9.69
CA ASP A 129 21.60 -4.90 9.27
C ASP A 129 20.66 -3.83 8.71
N ILE A 130 20.89 -2.58 9.15
CA ILE A 130 20.29 -1.37 8.57
C ILE A 130 21.41 -0.57 7.91
N SER A 131 21.27 -0.28 6.63
CA SER A 131 22.26 0.46 5.86
C SER A 131 21.71 1.74 5.24
N ASN A 132 22.58 2.60 4.74
CA ASN A 132 22.19 3.69 3.86
C ASN A 132 21.51 3.14 2.61
N ASN A 133 20.46 3.83 2.15
CA ASN A 133 19.73 3.46 0.96
C ASN A 133 20.13 4.34 -0.24
N PRO A 134 20.97 3.86 -1.15
CA PRO A 134 21.36 4.64 -2.34
C PRO A 134 20.19 4.83 -3.34
N TYR A 135 19.05 4.19 -3.08
CA TYR A 135 17.83 4.27 -3.87
C TYR A 135 16.75 5.14 -3.21
N SER A 136 17.12 5.95 -2.21
CA SER A 136 16.21 6.91 -1.60
C SER A 136 15.87 8.03 -2.58
N ILE A 137 14.63 8.55 -2.53
CA ILE A 137 14.19 9.67 -3.39
C ILE A 137 14.57 11.06 -2.85
N LEU A 138 15.41 11.13 -1.81
CA LEU A 138 15.77 12.41 -1.17
C LEU A 138 16.62 13.34 -2.05
N ASP A 139 17.18 12.86 -3.14
CA ASP A 139 17.78 13.72 -4.15
C ASP A 139 16.73 14.54 -4.92
N LYS A 140 15.53 14.01 -5.14
CA LYS A 140 14.44 14.61 -5.92
C LYS A 140 13.32 15.20 -5.08
N SER A 141 12.91 14.55 -4.02
CA SER A 141 11.73 14.89 -3.22
C SER A 141 11.97 14.72 -1.74
N ASP A 142 11.42 15.60 -0.93
CA ASP A 142 11.19 15.28 0.49
C ASP A 142 10.13 14.18 0.57
N VAL A 143 10.16 13.36 1.62
CA VAL A 143 9.22 12.26 1.77
C VAL A 143 8.61 12.22 3.16
N VAL A 144 7.30 11.96 3.22
CA VAL A 144 6.53 11.80 4.46
C VAL A 144 5.87 10.44 4.44
N PHE A 145 6.35 9.52 5.28
CA PHE A 145 5.73 8.23 5.51
C PHE A 145 4.64 8.38 6.56
N ILE A 146 3.41 8.00 6.22
CA ILE A 146 2.24 8.17 7.08
C ILE A 146 1.74 6.80 7.50
N ASP A 147 1.62 6.55 8.79
CA ASP A 147 0.95 5.36 9.29
C ASP A 147 -0.56 5.64 9.40
N PRO A 148 -1.43 4.97 8.63
CA PRO A 148 -2.88 5.12 8.76
C PRO A 148 -3.38 4.82 10.18
N VAL A 149 -4.51 5.39 10.58
CA VAL A 149 -5.05 5.22 11.94
C VAL A 149 -5.32 3.75 12.25
N GLY A 150 -4.70 3.27 13.33
CA GLY A 150 -4.72 1.86 13.74
C GLY A 150 -3.47 1.07 13.37
N THR A 151 -2.48 1.70 12.73
CA THR A 151 -1.20 1.08 12.33
C THR A 151 -0.01 1.85 12.89
N GLY A 152 1.15 1.26 12.92
CA GLY A 152 2.34 1.87 13.50
C GLY A 152 2.08 2.35 14.93
N TYR A 153 2.32 3.63 15.17
CA TYR A 153 1.93 4.30 16.42
C TYR A 153 0.62 5.09 16.30
N SER A 154 -0.03 5.08 15.15
CA SER A 154 -1.28 5.81 14.93
C SER A 154 -2.47 5.14 15.62
N HIS A 155 -3.32 5.92 16.29
CA HIS A 155 -4.46 5.37 17.04
C HIS A 155 -5.58 6.40 17.20
N PRO A 156 -6.84 5.95 17.40
CA PRO A 156 -7.94 6.81 17.80
C PRO A 156 -7.71 7.45 19.17
N LEU A 157 -8.30 8.63 19.39
CA LEU A 157 -8.22 9.39 20.65
C LEU A 157 -9.61 9.63 21.26
N GLY A 158 -9.63 9.75 22.57
CA GLY A 158 -10.83 10.09 23.34
C GLY A 158 -11.94 9.06 23.17
N LYS A 159 -13.11 9.49 22.69
CA LYS A 159 -14.28 8.63 22.42
C LYS A 159 -14.29 8.06 21.00
N ALA A 160 -13.32 8.43 20.15
CA ALA A 160 -13.23 7.91 18.80
C ALA A 160 -12.81 6.43 18.81
N THR A 161 -13.33 5.67 17.86
CA THR A 161 -13.04 4.24 17.70
C THR A 161 -12.57 3.95 16.28
N GLY A 162 -12.06 2.75 16.02
CA GLY A 162 -11.67 2.31 14.69
C GLY A 162 -12.76 2.52 13.62
N LYS A 163 -14.02 2.39 13.96
CA LYS A 163 -15.15 2.59 13.04
C LYS A 163 -15.14 3.95 12.32
N GLN A 164 -14.53 4.97 12.90
CA GLN A 164 -14.43 6.31 12.31
C GLN A 164 -13.30 6.43 11.31
N PHE A 165 -12.41 5.41 11.19
CA PHE A 165 -11.19 5.45 10.39
C PHE A 165 -11.03 4.22 9.50
N TRP A 166 -11.63 3.07 9.87
CA TRP A 166 -11.44 1.78 9.21
C TRP A 166 -12.52 1.53 8.17
N GLY A 167 -12.33 2.10 7.02
CA GLY A 167 -13.18 1.96 5.86
C GLY A 167 -12.64 2.82 4.72
N VAL A 168 -13.11 2.59 3.50
CA VAL A 168 -12.57 3.27 2.31
C VAL A 168 -12.70 4.79 2.44
N ASP A 169 -13.90 5.30 2.65
CA ASP A 169 -14.13 6.74 2.72
C ASP A 169 -13.59 7.35 4.01
N GLN A 170 -13.65 6.62 5.13
CA GLN A 170 -13.13 7.05 6.43
C GLN A 170 -11.60 7.19 6.41
N ASP A 171 -10.92 6.25 5.79
CA ASP A 171 -9.46 6.26 5.60
C ASP A 171 -9.04 7.41 4.70
N VAL A 172 -9.72 7.59 3.55
CA VAL A 172 -9.49 8.71 2.62
C VAL A 172 -9.64 10.05 3.32
N HIS A 173 -10.68 10.25 4.13
CA HIS A 173 -10.89 11.49 4.87
C HIS A 173 -9.78 11.73 5.89
N SER A 174 -9.44 10.73 6.72
CA SER A 174 -8.42 10.90 7.77
C SER A 174 -7.02 11.13 7.18
N MET A 175 -6.66 10.44 6.09
CA MET A 175 -5.40 10.66 5.37
C MET A 175 -5.38 12.02 4.67
N GLY A 176 -6.51 12.45 4.12
CA GLY A 176 -6.66 13.77 3.51
C GLY A 176 -6.51 14.91 4.51
N GLU A 177 -7.17 14.83 5.66
CA GLU A 177 -7.01 15.79 6.75
C GLU A 177 -5.56 15.83 7.25
N PHE A 178 -4.91 14.67 7.42
CA PHE A 178 -3.50 14.64 7.78
C PHE A 178 -2.63 15.41 6.77
N ILE A 179 -2.82 15.20 5.46
CA ILE A 179 -2.04 15.86 4.42
C ILE A 179 -2.29 17.38 4.42
N ILE A 180 -3.55 17.81 4.56
CA ILE A 180 -3.91 19.23 4.63
C ILE A 180 -3.27 19.88 5.86
N ASP A 181 -3.35 19.25 7.01
CA ASP A 181 -2.74 19.75 8.25
C ASP A 181 -1.22 19.78 8.14
N TYR A 182 -0.61 18.77 7.51
CA TYR A 182 0.84 18.71 7.32
C TYR A 182 1.33 19.84 6.42
N VAL A 183 0.72 20.06 5.25
CA VAL A 183 1.15 21.10 4.31
C VAL A 183 0.91 22.50 4.89
N SER A 184 -0.14 22.67 5.69
CA SER A 184 -0.44 23.92 6.39
C SER A 184 0.59 24.22 7.50
N LYS A 185 0.88 23.20 8.33
CA LYS A 185 1.80 23.33 9.47
C LYS A 185 3.24 23.60 9.05
N PHE A 186 3.66 23.02 7.89
CA PHE A 186 5.05 23.09 7.43
C PHE A 186 5.25 23.95 6.18
N ASP A 187 4.26 24.81 5.86
CA ASP A 187 4.29 25.75 4.73
C ASP A 187 4.65 25.10 3.39
N ARG A 188 3.94 23.98 3.06
CA ARG A 188 4.19 23.21 1.84
C ARG A 188 3.06 23.32 0.80
N TRP A 189 2.14 24.29 0.95
CA TRP A 189 1.02 24.48 0.01
C TRP A 189 1.47 24.69 -1.44
N ASN A 190 2.53 25.45 -1.64
CA ASN A 190 3.07 25.76 -2.98
C ASN A 190 4.15 24.80 -3.47
N SER A 191 4.48 23.74 -2.73
CA SER A 191 5.39 22.67 -3.18
C SER A 191 4.77 21.83 -4.27
N PRO A 192 5.53 21.33 -5.28
CA PRO A 192 5.10 20.22 -6.11
C PRO A 192 4.79 19.00 -5.23
N LYS A 193 3.63 18.37 -5.41
CA LYS A 193 3.13 17.32 -4.52
C LYS A 193 2.93 16.02 -5.26
N PHE A 194 3.27 14.91 -4.57
CA PHE A 194 3.10 13.55 -5.05
C PHE A 194 2.44 12.67 -4.00
N LEU A 195 1.59 11.74 -4.44
CA LEU A 195 1.10 10.63 -3.63
C LEU A 195 1.77 9.34 -4.11
N LEU A 196 2.25 8.53 -3.18
CA LEU A 196 2.83 7.22 -3.45
C LEU A 196 2.16 6.18 -2.57
N GLY A 197 1.41 5.28 -3.18
CA GLY A 197 0.74 4.18 -2.50
C GLY A 197 1.23 2.82 -2.99
N GLU A 198 1.27 1.83 -2.09
CA GLU A 198 1.54 0.44 -2.41
C GLU A 198 0.37 -0.44 -2.00
N SER A 199 0.02 -1.45 -2.84
CA SER A 199 -1.04 -2.42 -2.54
C SER A 199 -2.40 -1.72 -2.36
N TYR A 200 -3.16 -2.01 -1.30
CA TYR A 200 -4.35 -1.22 -0.93
C TYR A 200 -4.06 0.30 -0.84
N GLY A 201 -2.82 0.70 -0.56
CA GLY A 201 -2.40 2.10 -0.62
C GLY A 201 -2.63 2.73 -2.00
N THR A 202 -2.62 1.98 -3.09
CA THR A 202 -2.96 2.47 -4.44
C THR A 202 -4.46 2.74 -4.57
N PHE A 203 -5.29 1.88 -3.96
CA PHE A 203 -6.73 2.07 -3.85
C PHE A 203 -7.05 3.35 -3.07
N ARG A 204 -6.43 3.51 -1.90
CA ARG A 204 -6.46 4.76 -1.12
C ARG A 204 -6.06 5.96 -1.98
N THR A 205 -4.93 5.86 -2.69
CA THR A 205 -4.39 6.96 -3.51
C THR A 205 -5.37 7.44 -4.57
N ALA A 206 -6.05 6.52 -5.26
CA ALA A 206 -7.01 6.85 -6.31
C ALA A 206 -8.22 7.64 -5.77
N ALA A 207 -8.76 7.25 -4.63
CA ALA A 207 -9.85 7.98 -3.98
C ALA A 207 -9.35 9.28 -3.32
N LEU A 208 -8.18 9.26 -2.68
CA LEU A 208 -7.58 10.38 -1.96
C LEU A 208 -7.20 11.53 -2.88
N ILE A 209 -6.64 11.25 -4.07
CA ILE A 209 -6.30 12.32 -5.02
C ILE A 209 -7.55 13.09 -5.47
N ASN A 210 -8.66 12.39 -5.73
CA ASN A 210 -9.94 13.02 -6.05
C ASN A 210 -10.48 13.84 -4.87
N TYR A 211 -10.40 13.30 -3.65
CA TYR A 211 -10.81 14.01 -2.43
C TYR A 211 -10.02 15.31 -2.24
N LEU A 212 -8.68 15.25 -2.28
CA LEU A 212 -7.80 16.40 -2.05
C LEU A 212 -7.95 17.48 -3.13
N GLN A 213 -8.15 17.11 -4.40
CA GLN A 213 -8.42 18.06 -5.46
C GLN A 213 -9.77 18.79 -5.25
N ASN A 214 -10.79 18.10 -4.74
CA ASN A 214 -12.05 18.73 -4.36
C ASN A 214 -11.89 19.70 -3.16
N GLN A 215 -10.82 19.56 -2.35
CA GLN A 215 -10.45 20.51 -1.31
C GLN A 215 -9.51 21.63 -1.83
N GLY A 216 -9.31 21.73 -3.14
CA GLY A 216 -8.48 22.75 -3.76
C GLY A 216 -6.96 22.44 -3.76
N MET A 217 -6.54 21.23 -3.35
CA MET A 217 -5.13 20.85 -3.34
C MET A 217 -4.74 20.11 -4.62
N GLN A 218 -3.92 20.76 -5.46
CA GLN A 218 -3.43 20.16 -6.70
C GLN A 218 -2.14 19.35 -6.48
N PHE A 219 -1.99 18.29 -7.27
CA PHE A 219 -0.83 17.41 -7.28
C PHE A 219 -0.19 17.35 -8.65
N ASN A 220 1.12 17.09 -8.67
CA ASN A 220 1.91 16.92 -9.89
C ASN A 220 1.91 15.48 -10.37
N GLY A 221 1.89 14.51 -9.44
CA GLY A 221 1.93 13.11 -9.81
C GLY A 221 1.36 12.17 -8.75
N VAL A 222 0.93 11.01 -9.26
CA VAL A 222 0.47 9.86 -8.49
C VAL A 222 1.36 8.68 -8.87
N ILE A 223 1.84 7.96 -7.86
CA ILE A 223 2.72 6.79 -8.01
C ILE A 223 2.03 5.59 -7.36
N LEU A 224 1.76 4.59 -8.16
CA LEU A 224 1.11 3.35 -7.76
C LEU A 224 2.11 2.20 -7.85
N LEU A 225 2.34 1.52 -6.73
CA LEU A 225 3.17 0.31 -6.64
C LEU A 225 2.28 -0.89 -6.36
N SER A 226 2.33 -1.91 -7.21
CA SER A 226 1.56 -3.15 -7.05
C SER A 226 0.08 -2.85 -6.83
N SER A 227 -0.56 -2.37 -7.90
CA SER A 227 -1.83 -1.65 -7.84
C SER A 227 -3.06 -2.57 -7.83
N VAL A 228 -4.02 -2.24 -6.98
CA VAL A 228 -5.41 -2.66 -7.06
C VAL A 228 -6.31 -1.42 -7.04
N LEU A 229 -7.20 -1.26 -8.04
CA LEU A 229 -8.14 -0.13 -8.13
C LEU A 229 -9.59 -0.59 -8.22
N ASN A 230 -9.83 -1.84 -8.61
CA ASN A 230 -11.13 -2.48 -8.66
C ASN A 230 -11.01 -3.91 -8.15
N PHE A 231 -11.74 -4.24 -7.09
CA PHE A 231 -11.70 -5.59 -6.51
C PHE A 231 -12.40 -6.67 -7.33
N GLU A 232 -13.21 -6.31 -8.33
CA GLU A 232 -13.76 -7.27 -9.28
C GLU A 232 -12.66 -8.03 -10.02
N ALA A 233 -11.58 -7.33 -10.38
CA ALA A 233 -10.44 -7.89 -11.11
C ALA A 233 -9.60 -8.89 -10.30
N SER A 234 -9.85 -9.04 -8.99
CA SER A 234 -9.07 -9.91 -8.10
C SER A 234 -9.90 -10.79 -7.16
N SER A 235 -11.22 -10.77 -7.28
CA SER A 235 -12.13 -11.52 -6.40
C SER A 235 -12.65 -12.79 -7.08
N PHE A 236 -12.09 -13.94 -6.73
CA PHE A 236 -12.52 -15.25 -7.21
C PHE A 236 -13.86 -15.65 -6.54
N GLN A 237 -14.97 -15.27 -7.14
CA GLN A 237 -16.31 -15.56 -6.66
C GLN A 237 -17.11 -16.28 -7.75
N PRO A 238 -18.09 -17.13 -7.41
CA PRO A 238 -18.98 -17.74 -8.38
C PRO A 238 -19.63 -16.69 -9.30
N GLY A 239 -19.54 -16.91 -10.60
CA GLY A 239 -20.07 -16.00 -11.62
C GLY A 239 -19.15 -14.81 -11.98
N ASN A 240 -17.97 -14.70 -11.36
CA ASN A 240 -16.95 -13.73 -11.75
C ASN A 240 -15.75 -14.44 -12.40
N ASP A 241 -15.71 -14.47 -13.71
CA ASP A 241 -14.62 -15.11 -14.46
C ASP A 241 -13.41 -14.17 -14.70
N LEU A 242 -13.56 -12.88 -14.45
CA LEU A 242 -12.52 -11.89 -14.72
C LEU A 242 -11.17 -12.17 -14.04
N PRO A 243 -11.11 -12.53 -12.75
CA PRO A 243 -9.83 -12.84 -12.09
C PRO A 243 -9.10 -14.01 -12.73
N TYR A 244 -9.78 -15.07 -13.15
CA TYR A 244 -9.15 -16.23 -13.78
C TYR A 244 -8.42 -15.84 -15.08
N ILE A 245 -9.02 -14.94 -15.88
CA ILE A 245 -8.42 -14.40 -17.10
C ILE A 245 -7.20 -13.54 -16.75
N LEU A 246 -7.33 -12.65 -15.78
CA LEU A 246 -6.32 -11.64 -15.47
C LEU A 246 -5.13 -12.16 -14.67
N PHE A 247 -5.28 -13.28 -13.94
CA PHE A 247 -4.18 -13.91 -13.20
C PHE A 247 -3.34 -14.85 -14.06
N LEU A 248 -3.88 -15.36 -15.16
CA LEU A 248 -3.21 -16.34 -16.02
C LEU A 248 -1.80 -15.90 -16.46
N PRO A 249 -1.56 -14.65 -16.91
CA PRO A 249 -0.21 -14.22 -17.28
C PRO A 249 0.78 -14.23 -16.10
N SER A 250 0.34 -13.94 -14.85
CA SER A 250 1.19 -14.07 -13.66
C SER A 250 1.46 -15.52 -13.31
N TYR A 251 0.49 -16.44 -13.46
CA TYR A 251 0.73 -17.88 -13.30
C TYR A 251 1.81 -18.36 -14.29
N ALA A 252 1.72 -17.93 -15.53
CA ALA A 252 2.71 -18.26 -16.54
C ALA A 252 4.11 -17.71 -16.24
N ALA A 253 4.20 -16.49 -15.74
CA ALA A 253 5.46 -15.89 -15.31
C ALA A 253 6.09 -16.66 -14.14
N ILE A 254 5.28 -17.07 -13.18
CA ILE A 254 5.73 -17.83 -12.00
C ILE A 254 6.16 -19.25 -12.40
N ALA A 255 5.40 -19.92 -13.24
CA ALA A 255 5.78 -21.23 -13.78
C ALA A 255 7.10 -21.17 -14.56
N TRP A 256 7.30 -20.11 -15.35
CA TRP A 256 8.57 -19.83 -16.01
C TRP A 256 9.72 -19.64 -15.01
N TYR A 257 9.52 -18.84 -13.95
CA TYR A 257 10.55 -18.60 -12.94
C TYR A 257 11.00 -19.88 -12.23
N HIS A 258 10.07 -20.78 -11.95
CA HIS A 258 10.34 -22.06 -11.28
C HIS A 258 10.70 -23.21 -12.24
N HIS A 259 10.95 -22.92 -13.52
CA HIS A 259 11.27 -23.93 -14.55
C HIS A 259 10.25 -25.08 -14.62
N ALA A 260 8.97 -24.75 -14.38
CA ALA A 260 7.88 -25.73 -14.43
C ALA A 260 7.32 -25.96 -15.84
N LEU A 261 7.84 -25.26 -16.84
CA LEU A 261 7.39 -25.32 -18.24
C LEU A 261 8.28 -26.24 -19.09
N SER A 262 7.67 -26.92 -20.07
CA SER A 262 8.39 -27.76 -21.01
C SER A 262 7.79 -27.64 -22.43
N PRO A 263 8.53 -27.04 -23.42
CA PRO A 263 9.86 -26.44 -23.29
C PRO A 263 9.83 -25.11 -22.52
N ASP A 264 10.93 -24.78 -21.84
CA ASP A 264 11.08 -23.54 -21.10
C ASP A 264 11.30 -22.35 -22.06
N PRO A 265 10.45 -21.31 -22.04
CA PRO A 265 10.57 -20.16 -22.93
C PRO A 265 11.82 -19.33 -22.62
N LYS A 266 12.67 -19.04 -23.64
CA LYS A 266 13.90 -18.27 -23.47
C LYS A 266 13.69 -16.78 -23.19
N ASN A 267 12.56 -16.21 -23.63
CA ASN A 267 12.24 -14.79 -23.48
C ASN A 267 10.89 -14.62 -22.81
N LEU A 268 10.90 -14.20 -21.54
CA LEU A 268 9.70 -14.03 -20.75
C LEU A 268 8.72 -13.02 -21.37
N ALA A 269 9.20 -11.86 -21.81
CA ALA A 269 8.31 -10.81 -22.34
C ALA A 269 7.55 -11.28 -23.60
N ALA A 270 8.23 -11.97 -24.52
CA ALA A 270 7.61 -12.54 -25.72
C ALA A 270 6.66 -13.70 -25.37
N PHE A 271 6.98 -14.47 -24.33
CA PHE A 271 6.11 -15.53 -23.82
C PHE A 271 4.83 -14.95 -23.24
N LEU A 272 4.95 -13.97 -22.34
CA LEU A 272 3.79 -13.35 -21.68
C LEU A 272 2.84 -12.67 -22.68
N LYS A 273 3.34 -12.02 -23.73
CA LYS A 273 2.47 -11.49 -24.79
C LYS A 273 1.59 -12.55 -25.46
N ARG A 274 2.10 -13.78 -25.62
CA ARG A 274 1.28 -14.89 -26.16
C ARG A 274 0.22 -15.34 -25.14
N VAL A 275 0.61 -15.42 -23.86
CA VAL A 275 -0.32 -15.78 -22.78
C VAL A 275 -1.41 -14.73 -22.61
N GLU A 276 -1.06 -13.45 -22.62
CA GLU A 276 -2.01 -12.31 -22.55
C GLU A 276 -3.02 -12.37 -23.72
N LYS A 277 -2.54 -12.63 -24.94
CA LYS A 277 -3.41 -12.78 -26.10
C LYS A 277 -4.36 -13.98 -25.93
N PHE A 278 -3.85 -15.13 -25.49
CA PHE A 278 -4.68 -16.31 -25.23
C PHE A 278 -5.70 -16.03 -24.12
N ALA A 279 -5.30 -15.37 -23.03
CA ALA A 279 -6.20 -15.01 -21.92
C ALA A 279 -7.39 -14.16 -22.40
N ILE A 280 -7.14 -13.16 -23.25
CA ILE A 280 -8.18 -12.23 -23.74
C ILE A 280 -9.11 -12.90 -24.77
N TYR A 281 -8.59 -13.68 -25.71
CA TYR A 281 -9.39 -14.11 -26.87
C TYR A 281 -9.90 -15.54 -26.78
N ASP A 282 -9.08 -16.47 -26.32
CA ASP A 282 -9.42 -17.89 -26.33
C ASP A 282 -10.00 -18.31 -24.95
N TYR A 283 -9.28 -18.00 -23.87
CA TYR A 283 -9.64 -18.45 -22.52
C TYR A 283 -10.89 -17.71 -22.00
N SER A 284 -11.00 -16.41 -22.17
CA SER A 284 -12.19 -15.64 -21.82
C SER A 284 -13.44 -16.15 -22.55
N THR A 285 -13.30 -16.45 -23.85
CA THR A 285 -14.39 -16.99 -24.66
C THR A 285 -14.82 -18.36 -24.17
N ALA A 286 -13.87 -19.22 -23.77
CA ALA A 286 -14.19 -20.53 -23.24
C ALA A 286 -14.94 -20.44 -21.89
N LEU A 287 -14.48 -19.56 -20.98
CA LEU A 287 -15.13 -19.36 -19.67
C LEU A 287 -16.56 -18.83 -19.84
N LEU A 288 -16.80 -17.89 -20.76
CA LEU A 288 -18.13 -17.33 -21.04
C LEU A 288 -19.12 -18.37 -21.62
N GLN A 289 -18.65 -19.42 -22.27
CA GLN A 289 -19.52 -20.48 -22.78
C GLN A 289 -20.02 -21.40 -21.67
N GLY A 290 -19.30 -21.54 -20.56
CA GLY A 290 -19.68 -22.42 -19.44
C GLY A 290 -20.04 -23.82 -19.93
N ASP A 291 -21.18 -24.35 -19.51
CA ASP A 291 -21.65 -25.72 -19.87
C ASP A 291 -21.94 -25.91 -21.38
N SER A 292 -21.97 -24.83 -22.15
CA SER A 292 -22.12 -24.96 -23.62
C SER A 292 -20.79 -25.25 -24.35
N LEU A 293 -19.66 -25.19 -23.64
CA LEU A 293 -18.36 -25.55 -24.20
C LEU A 293 -18.30 -27.05 -24.46
N SER A 294 -17.98 -27.44 -25.70
CA SER A 294 -17.84 -28.87 -26.01
C SER A 294 -16.59 -29.48 -25.34
N ILE A 295 -16.65 -30.77 -25.01
CA ILE A 295 -15.53 -31.52 -24.41
C ILE A 295 -14.24 -31.36 -25.22
N ASN A 296 -14.32 -31.40 -26.56
CA ASN A 296 -13.14 -31.20 -27.42
C ASN A 296 -12.55 -29.79 -27.34
N GLN A 297 -13.39 -28.77 -27.12
CA GLN A 297 -12.92 -27.39 -26.93
C GLN A 297 -12.32 -27.23 -25.52
N GLU A 298 -12.97 -27.76 -24.50
CA GLU A 298 -12.44 -27.79 -23.13
C GLU A 298 -11.05 -28.45 -23.09
N ASP A 299 -10.89 -29.61 -23.71
CA ASP A 299 -9.61 -30.32 -23.80
C ASP A 299 -8.51 -29.48 -24.45
N LYS A 300 -8.82 -28.76 -25.51
CA LYS A 300 -7.86 -27.86 -26.19
C LYS A 300 -7.45 -26.69 -25.29
N ILE A 301 -8.41 -26.07 -24.59
CA ILE A 301 -8.14 -24.97 -23.65
C ILE A 301 -7.34 -25.49 -22.46
N ALA A 302 -7.71 -26.61 -21.85
CA ALA A 302 -7.00 -27.21 -20.74
C ALA A 302 -5.56 -27.60 -21.11
N ALA A 303 -5.33 -28.14 -22.32
CA ALA A 303 -3.99 -28.41 -22.81
C ALA A 303 -3.14 -27.15 -22.95
N LYS A 304 -3.74 -26.05 -23.43
CA LYS A 304 -3.04 -24.76 -23.58
C LYS A 304 -2.75 -24.11 -22.22
N LEU A 305 -3.69 -24.19 -21.27
CA LEU A 305 -3.48 -23.74 -19.89
C LEU A 305 -2.34 -24.53 -19.22
N SER A 306 -2.29 -25.86 -19.45
CA SER A 306 -1.21 -26.72 -18.97
C SER A 306 0.16 -26.30 -19.54
N GLU A 307 0.23 -26.03 -20.84
CA GLU A 307 1.45 -25.55 -21.51
C GLU A 307 1.95 -24.23 -20.89
N TYR A 308 1.05 -23.32 -20.53
CA TYR A 308 1.41 -22.00 -20.03
C TYR A 308 1.70 -21.95 -18.53
N THR A 309 1.14 -22.89 -17.72
CA THR A 309 1.19 -22.78 -16.27
C THR A 309 1.94 -23.91 -15.57
N GLY A 310 2.31 -24.98 -16.33
CA GLY A 310 2.96 -26.16 -15.74
C GLY A 310 2.05 -27.05 -14.92
N LEU A 311 0.79 -26.69 -14.67
CA LEU A 311 -0.21 -27.56 -14.07
C LEU A 311 -0.69 -28.56 -15.12
N SER A 312 -1.04 -29.79 -14.70
CA SER A 312 -1.49 -30.83 -15.66
C SER A 312 -2.83 -30.48 -16.31
N GLN A 313 -3.03 -30.93 -17.55
CA GLN A 313 -4.32 -30.79 -18.24
C GLN A 313 -5.47 -31.35 -17.42
N SER A 314 -5.27 -32.51 -16.76
CA SER A 314 -6.28 -33.10 -15.88
C SER A 314 -6.61 -32.24 -14.66
N TYR A 315 -5.64 -31.48 -14.14
CA TYR A 315 -5.88 -30.53 -13.05
C TYR A 315 -6.81 -29.40 -13.52
N TRP A 316 -6.53 -28.80 -14.68
CA TRP A 316 -7.34 -27.75 -15.27
C TRP A 316 -8.77 -28.21 -15.59
N ARG A 317 -8.93 -29.43 -16.12
CA ARG A 317 -10.26 -30.00 -16.37
C ARG A 317 -11.05 -30.23 -15.06
N LYS A 318 -10.39 -30.79 -14.02
CA LYS A 318 -11.02 -31.02 -12.72
C LYS A 318 -11.47 -29.70 -12.05
N ALA A 319 -10.83 -28.61 -12.36
CA ALA A 319 -11.14 -27.28 -11.85
C ALA A 319 -12.10 -26.50 -12.79
N ASP A 320 -12.77 -27.14 -13.74
CA ASP A 320 -13.64 -26.51 -14.73
C ASP A 320 -12.97 -25.29 -15.40
N LEU A 321 -11.68 -25.42 -15.71
CA LEU A 321 -10.79 -24.40 -16.23
C LEU A 321 -10.58 -23.19 -15.29
N ARG A 322 -11.03 -23.23 -14.02
CA ARG A 322 -11.03 -22.14 -13.05
C ARG A 322 -10.14 -22.46 -11.86
N VAL A 323 -8.84 -22.13 -11.98
CA VAL A 323 -7.86 -22.28 -10.89
C VAL A 323 -7.62 -20.91 -10.26
N ASN A 324 -7.94 -20.76 -8.99
CA ASN A 324 -7.70 -19.53 -8.24
C ASN A 324 -6.24 -19.41 -7.76
N ALA A 325 -5.88 -18.26 -7.18
CA ALA A 325 -4.50 -18.02 -6.76
C ALA A 325 -4.01 -18.97 -5.66
N ASP A 326 -4.82 -19.27 -4.65
CA ASP A 326 -4.43 -20.18 -3.56
C ASP A 326 -4.21 -21.60 -4.06
N GLU A 327 -5.07 -22.07 -4.98
CA GLU A 327 -4.93 -23.37 -5.65
C GLU A 327 -3.67 -23.45 -6.51
N PHE A 328 -3.36 -22.38 -7.26
CA PHE A 328 -2.15 -22.32 -8.08
C PHE A 328 -0.88 -22.32 -7.21
N GLU A 329 -0.84 -21.51 -6.15
CA GLU A 329 0.28 -21.40 -5.21
C GLU A 329 0.65 -22.75 -4.56
N THR A 330 -0.37 -23.55 -4.25
CA THR A 330 -0.19 -24.88 -3.62
C THR A 330 0.06 -25.98 -4.63
N ALA A 331 -0.49 -25.91 -5.85
CA ALA A 331 -0.38 -26.96 -6.85
C ALA A 331 0.94 -26.97 -7.61
N LEU A 332 1.51 -25.77 -7.93
CA LEU A 332 2.63 -25.64 -8.86
C LEU A 332 3.84 -26.50 -8.45
N LEU A 333 4.24 -26.44 -7.17
CA LEU A 333 5.43 -27.12 -6.63
C LEU A 333 5.06 -28.27 -5.68
N SER A 334 3.81 -28.73 -5.67
CA SER A 334 3.29 -29.75 -4.75
C SER A 334 4.05 -31.07 -4.77
N ARG A 335 4.56 -31.50 -5.95
CA ARG A 335 5.41 -32.69 -6.06
C ARG A 335 6.72 -32.61 -5.28
N GLN A 336 7.17 -31.40 -4.95
CA GLN A 336 8.37 -31.11 -4.15
C GLN A 336 8.01 -30.85 -2.68
N GLY A 337 6.73 -30.89 -2.30
CA GLY A 337 6.23 -30.53 -0.97
C GLY A 337 6.33 -29.03 -0.68
N LEU A 338 6.42 -28.20 -1.71
CA LEU A 338 6.62 -26.75 -1.60
C LEU A 338 5.35 -26.00 -1.99
N VAL A 339 5.22 -24.80 -1.40
CA VAL A 339 4.22 -23.78 -1.73
C VAL A 339 4.89 -22.45 -2.06
N THR A 340 4.32 -21.67 -2.97
CA THR A 340 4.82 -20.36 -3.34
C THR A 340 4.18 -19.24 -2.52
N GLY A 341 4.83 -18.07 -2.47
CA GLY A 341 4.30 -16.89 -1.79
C GLY A 341 3.30 -16.13 -2.66
N ARG A 342 2.16 -15.71 -2.08
CA ARG A 342 1.16 -14.92 -2.79
C ARG A 342 1.68 -13.55 -3.23
N LEU A 343 2.31 -12.81 -2.32
CA LEU A 343 2.82 -11.46 -2.61
C LEU A 343 4.08 -11.47 -3.46
N ASP A 344 4.87 -12.53 -3.38
CA ASP A 344 6.00 -12.76 -4.28
C ASP A 344 6.21 -14.27 -4.42
N ALA A 345 5.77 -14.81 -5.53
CA ALA A 345 5.81 -16.25 -5.78
C ALA A 345 7.21 -16.79 -6.10
N ARG A 346 8.24 -15.95 -6.09
CA ARG A 346 9.65 -16.38 -6.10
C ARG A 346 10.05 -16.98 -4.74
N TYR A 347 9.43 -16.51 -3.65
CA TYR A 347 9.59 -17.13 -2.34
C TYR A 347 8.86 -18.46 -2.29
N VAL A 348 9.56 -19.47 -1.82
CA VAL A 348 9.02 -20.83 -1.63
C VAL A 348 9.36 -21.35 -0.26
N ASN A 349 8.50 -22.19 0.28
CA ASN A 349 8.78 -22.90 1.53
C ASN A 349 7.93 -24.19 1.58
N TYR A 350 8.19 -25.06 2.57
CA TYR A 350 7.46 -26.29 2.75
C TYR A 350 5.99 -26.04 3.09
N ALA A 351 5.10 -26.82 2.51
CA ALA A 351 3.72 -26.90 2.94
C ALA A 351 3.67 -27.50 4.36
N VAL A 352 2.90 -26.90 5.28
CA VAL A 352 2.66 -27.51 6.60
C VAL A 352 1.79 -28.75 6.45
N ASN A 353 0.74 -28.64 5.63
CA ASN A 353 -0.06 -29.79 5.21
C ASN A 353 -0.15 -29.82 3.67
N PRO A 354 0.60 -30.74 3.00
CA PRO A 354 0.65 -30.79 1.54
C PRO A 354 -0.65 -31.28 0.87
N LEU A 355 -1.67 -31.63 1.64
CA LEU A 355 -2.99 -32.05 1.12
C LEU A 355 -3.98 -30.89 0.98
N LEU A 356 -3.64 -29.71 1.50
CA LEU A 356 -4.52 -28.53 1.43
C LEU A 356 -4.35 -27.82 0.09
N SER A 357 -5.45 -27.28 -0.44
CA SER A 357 -5.49 -26.43 -1.63
C SER A 357 -5.38 -24.93 -1.32
N PHE A 358 -4.97 -24.58 -0.11
CA PHE A 358 -4.70 -23.20 0.33
C PHE A 358 -3.48 -23.14 1.24
N ARG A 359 -2.83 -21.97 1.30
CA ARG A 359 -1.68 -21.75 2.18
C ARG A 359 -2.13 -21.65 3.65
N GLU A 360 -1.38 -22.28 4.52
CA GLU A 360 -1.60 -22.17 5.97
C GLU A 360 -0.90 -20.97 6.59
N TYR A 361 0.06 -20.35 5.88
CA TYR A 361 0.81 -19.18 6.35
C TYR A 361 1.31 -18.32 5.17
N PRO A 362 1.57 -17.02 5.39
CA PRO A 362 2.08 -16.14 4.35
C PRO A 362 3.59 -16.36 4.12
N VAL A 363 3.96 -17.13 3.09
CA VAL A 363 5.34 -17.59 2.81
C VAL A 363 6.35 -16.44 2.73
N MET A 364 6.07 -15.40 1.94
CA MET A 364 6.97 -14.25 1.82
C MET A 364 7.08 -13.49 3.16
N ALA A 365 5.97 -13.20 3.81
CA ALA A 365 5.96 -12.47 5.08
C ALA A 365 6.75 -13.22 6.16
N SER A 366 6.56 -14.55 6.27
CA SER A 366 7.36 -15.37 7.20
C SER A 366 8.87 -15.30 6.95
N ALA A 367 9.27 -15.01 5.72
CA ALA A 367 10.67 -14.90 5.35
C ALA A 367 11.31 -13.55 5.71
N ILE A 368 10.54 -12.45 5.82
CA ILE A 368 11.08 -11.08 5.94
C ILE A 368 10.56 -10.29 7.13
N ASP A 369 9.38 -10.60 7.68
CA ASP A 369 8.71 -9.78 8.71
C ASP A 369 9.57 -9.56 9.96
N GLY A 370 10.32 -10.58 10.37
CA GLY A 370 11.23 -10.50 11.52
C GLY A 370 12.29 -9.41 11.35
N ALA A 371 12.86 -9.30 10.15
CA ALA A 371 13.86 -8.29 9.84
C ALA A 371 13.26 -6.88 9.84
N PHE A 372 12.12 -6.67 9.18
CA PHE A 372 11.46 -5.37 9.16
C PHE A 372 10.96 -4.93 10.53
N THR A 373 10.37 -5.86 11.30
CA THR A 373 9.91 -5.58 12.68
C THR A 373 11.06 -5.13 13.57
N SER A 374 12.17 -5.87 13.55
CA SER A 374 13.34 -5.53 14.35
C SER A 374 13.99 -4.22 13.89
N ALA A 375 14.14 -4.05 12.57
CA ALA A 375 14.76 -2.87 12.00
C ALA A 375 13.98 -1.59 12.33
N VAL A 376 12.65 -1.57 12.18
CA VAL A 376 11.86 -0.37 12.46
C VAL A 376 11.89 -0.02 13.94
N ASN A 377 11.78 -1.01 14.84
CA ASN A 377 11.84 -0.77 16.28
C ASN A 377 13.21 -0.25 16.72
N TYR A 378 14.30 -0.80 16.15
CA TYR A 378 15.65 -0.29 16.39
C TYR A 378 15.80 1.14 15.86
N TYR A 379 15.45 1.37 14.61
CA TYR A 379 15.62 2.64 13.90
C TYR A 379 14.87 3.79 14.56
N LEU A 380 13.60 3.58 14.89
CA LEU A 380 12.78 4.61 15.56
C LEU A 380 13.37 4.99 16.93
N ARG A 381 13.86 4.01 17.73
CA ARG A 381 14.36 4.26 19.09
C ARG A 381 15.77 4.80 19.11
N ASN A 382 16.66 4.21 18.32
CA ASN A 382 18.10 4.47 18.43
C ASN A 382 18.59 5.53 17.44
N ASP A 383 18.07 5.54 16.19
CA ASP A 383 18.50 6.50 15.17
C ASP A 383 17.63 7.76 15.16
N LEU A 384 16.30 7.60 15.30
CA LEU A 384 15.36 8.74 15.30
C LEU A 384 15.03 9.23 16.71
N HIS A 385 15.47 8.53 17.77
CA HIS A 385 15.23 8.87 19.18
C HIS A 385 13.76 9.05 19.54
N TYR A 386 12.84 8.41 18.79
CA TYR A 386 11.41 8.46 19.05
C TYR A 386 11.01 7.29 19.96
N ILE A 387 10.69 7.61 21.21
CA ILE A 387 10.30 6.63 22.23
C ILE A 387 8.79 6.67 22.42
N SER A 388 8.15 5.51 22.34
CA SER A 388 6.73 5.32 22.62
C SER A 388 6.55 4.15 23.59
N SER A 389 5.59 4.29 24.50
CA SER A 389 5.13 3.18 25.35
C SER A 389 4.21 2.19 24.62
N ARG A 390 3.72 2.56 23.43
CA ARG A 390 2.90 1.69 22.58
C ARG A 390 3.77 0.78 21.74
N PRO A 391 3.32 -0.44 21.40
CA PRO A 391 3.97 -1.25 20.36
C PRO A 391 3.80 -0.60 18.98
N TYR A 392 4.82 -0.71 18.13
CA TYR A 392 4.72 -0.34 16.73
C TYR A 392 4.07 -1.49 15.94
N LEU A 393 2.85 -1.26 15.45
CA LEU A 393 2.06 -2.27 14.74
C LEU A 393 2.38 -2.22 13.24
N ILE A 394 3.30 -3.06 12.77
CA ILE A 394 3.62 -3.14 11.33
C ILE A 394 2.42 -3.60 10.51
N ILE A 395 1.66 -4.56 11.04
CA ILE A 395 0.37 -5.01 10.53
C ILE A 395 -0.60 -5.13 11.70
N ASN A 396 -1.80 -4.59 11.55
CA ASN A 396 -2.90 -4.75 12.48
C ASN A 396 -4.07 -5.47 11.79
N GLY A 397 -4.23 -6.76 12.09
CA GLY A 397 -5.30 -7.58 11.53
C GLY A 397 -6.72 -7.13 11.91
N ASP A 398 -6.89 -6.43 13.05
CA ASP A 398 -8.20 -5.91 13.46
C ASP A 398 -8.73 -4.86 12.47
N VAL A 399 -7.85 -4.03 11.93
CA VAL A 399 -8.20 -3.04 10.91
C VAL A 399 -8.82 -3.75 9.70
N GLY A 400 -8.14 -4.77 9.15
CA GLY A 400 -8.64 -5.51 7.99
C GLY A 400 -9.95 -6.25 8.26
N ARG A 401 -10.08 -6.88 9.43
CA ARG A 401 -11.30 -7.62 9.83
C ARG A 401 -12.54 -6.74 9.96
N HIS A 402 -12.37 -5.48 10.36
CA HIS A 402 -13.47 -4.53 10.60
C HIS A 402 -13.54 -3.43 9.54
N TRP A 403 -12.92 -3.65 8.38
CA TRP A 403 -12.87 -2.65 7.30
C TRP A 403 -14.23 -2.49 6.62
N ASP A 404 -14.73 -1.25 6.54
CA ASP A 404 -15.91 -0.94 5.74
C ASP A 404 -15.50 -0.73 4.26
N TRP A 405 -15.86 -1.70 3.42
CA TRP A 405 -15.57 -1.68 1.99
C TRP A 405 -16.48 -0.78 1.18
N LYS A 406 -17.45 -0.12 1.80
CA LYS A 406 -18.33 0.81 1.11
C LYS A 406 -17.54 2.03 0.65
N HIS A 407 -17.81 2.43 -0.59
CA HIS A 407 -17.25 3.63 -1.21
C HIS A 407 -18.31 4.42 -1.93
N LYS A 408 -18.25 5.76 -1.80
CA LYS A 408 -19.11 6.69 -2.50
C LYS A 408 -18.38 7.23 -3.73
N PRO A 409 -18.69 6.75 -4.93
CA PRO A 409 -17.98 7.18 -6.14
C PRO A 409 -18.24 8.68 -6.45
N PRO A 410 -17.37 9.34 -7.24
CA PRO A 410 -17.40 10.78 -7.47
C PRO A 410 -18.58 11.31 -8.31
N PHE A 411 -19.35 10.43 -8.92
CA PHE A 411 -20.55 10.81 -9.68
C PHE A 411 -21.81 10.40 -8.93
N ARG A 412 -22.91 11.12 -9.20
CA ARG A 412 -24.22 10.79 -8.62
C ARG A 412 -24.67 9.41 -9.11
N SER A 413 -24.53 8.41 -8.28
CA SER A 413 -25.20 7.13 -8.44
C SER A 413 -26.40 7.06 -7.49
N PHE A 414 -27.38 6.21 -7.82
CA PHE A 414 -28.57 5.97 -7.00
C PHE A 414 -28.23 5.18 -5.70
N GLY A 415 -27.31 5.69 -4.90
CA GLY A 415 -26.80 5.05 -3.68
C GLY A 415 -25.69 4.02 -3.94
N ALA A 416 -25.11 3.50 -2.86
CA ALA A 416 -24.14 2.40 -2.94
C ALA A 416 -24.86 1.16 -3.47
N ARG A 417 -24.46 0.67 -4.65
CA ARG A 417 -24.97 -0.59 -5.21
C ARG A 417 -24.21 -1.76 -4.62
N PRO A 418 -24.85 -2.91 -4.41
CA PRO A 418 -24.13 -4.14 -4.16
C PRO A 418 -23.16 -4.44 -5.32
N GLY A 419 -21.91 -4.76 -5.00
CA GLY A 419 -20.90 -5.02 -6.02
C GLY A 419 -19.50 -4.91 -5.44
N PHE A 420 -18.53 -5.00 -6.31
CA PHE A 420 -17.14 -4.82 -5.93
C PHE A 420 -16.82 -3.34 -5.72
N THR A 421 -15.99 -3.05 -4.73
CA THR A 421 -15.53 -1.68 -4.51
C THR A 421 -14.53 -1.29 -5.61
N ASP A 422 -14.76 -0.10 -6.20
CA ASP A 422 -14.05 0.40 -7.37
C ASP A 422 -13.73 1.90 -7.21
N VAL A 423 -12.46 2.28 -7.35
CA VAL A 423 -11.95 3.66 -7.31
C VAL A 423 -11.32 4.13 -8.63
N VAL A 424 -11.46 3.33 -9.70
CA VAL A 424 -11.08 3.74 -11.07
C VAL A 424 -11.77 5.05 -11.47
N PRO A 425 -13.08 5.26 -11.17
CA PRO A 425 -13.76 6.51 -11.45
C PRO A 425 -13.16 7.72 -10.74
N ASP A 426 -12.62 7.55 -9.52
CA ASP A 426 -11.99 8.62 -8.75
C ASP A 426 -10.70 9.07 -9.42
N LEU A 427 -9.82 8.13 -9.75
CA LEU A 427 -8.55 8.41 -10.44
C LEU A 427 -8.81 9.02 -11.82
N ARG A 428 -9.78 8.47 -12.58
CA ARG A 428 -10.21 9.04 -13.85
C ARG A 428 -10.62 10.49 -13.71
N ARG A 429 -11.50 10.79 -12.75
CA ARG A 429 -11.97 12.16 -12.50
C ARG A 429 -10.82 13.09 -12.13
N ALA A 430 -9.93 12.64 -11.23
CA ALA A 430 -8.75 13.42 -10.82
C ALA A 430 -7.87 13.78 -12.02
N MET A 431 -7.62 12.85 -12.95
CA MET A 431 -6.82 13.11 -14.15
C MET A 431 -7.53 14.00 -15.17
N ILE A 432 -8.84 13.93 -15.27
CA ILE A 432 -9.63 14.82 -16.16
C ILE A 432 -9.69 16.23 -15.61
N THR A 433 -9.92 16.40 -14.31
CA THR A 433 -10.05 17.73 -13.68
C THR A 433 -8.71 18.41 -13.42
N ASN A 434 -7.61 17.63 -13.39
CA ASN A 434 -6.25 18.13 -13.39
C ASN A 434 -5.49 17.55 -14.61
N PRO A 435 -5.58 18.17 -15.80
CA PRO A 435 -4.97 17.62 -17.01
C PRO A 435 -3.44 17.63 -17.01
N HIS A 436 -2.79 18.20 -15.98
CA HIS A 436 -1.35 18.17 -15.77
C HIS A 436 -0.90 17.03 -14.85
N LEU A 437 -1.84 16.30 -14.23
CA LEU A 437 -1.53 15.20 -13.32
C LEU A 437 -0.84 14.06 -14.10
N GLN A 438 0.34 13.64 -13.61
CA GLN A 438 1.05 12.48 -14.13
C GLN A 438 0.71 11.24 -13.29
N LEU A 439 0.65 10.09 -13.94
CA LEU A 439 0.39 8.80 -13.30
C LEU A 439 1.52 7.83 -13.62
N MET A 440 2.17 7.31 -12.58
CA MET A 440 3.16 6.24 -12.68
C MET A 440 2.60 4.95 -12.06
N VAL A 441 2.65 3.85 -12.81
CA VAL A 441 2.15 2.55 -12.39
C VAL A 441 3.27 1.52 -12.49
N ASN A 442 3.50 0.78 -11.41
CA ASN A 442 4.59 -0.17 -11.28
C ASN A 442 4.05 -1.52 -10.80
N ALA A 443 4.37 -2.61 -11.49
CA ALA A 443 3.86 -3.94 -11.18
C ALA A 443 4.96 -5.00 -11.30
N GLY A 444 4.94 -5.98 -10.39
CA GLY A 444 5.82 -7.14 -10.42
C GLY A 444 5.20 -8.31 -11.19
N TYR A 445 5.99 -9.02 -12.00
CA TYR A 445 5.50 -10.17 -12.77
C TYR A 445 5.07 -11.35 -11.90
N PHE A 446 5.66 -11.50 -10.70
CA PHE A 446 5.48 -12.65 -9.81
C PHE A 446 4.56 -12.36 -8.62
N ASP A 447 3.74 -11.32 -8.74
CA ASP A 447 2.75 -10.90 -7.75
C ASP A 447 1.39 -11.55 -8.02
N LEU A 448 0.85 -12.28 -7.03
CA LEU A 448 -0.49 -12.84 -7.02
C LEU A 448 -1.44 -12.11 -6.05
N GLY A 449 -0.94 -11.09 -5.35
CA GLY A 449 -1.78 -10.17 -4.57
C GLY A 449 -2.45 -9.12 -5.46
N THR A 450 -1.67 -8.55 -6.40
CA THR A 450 -2.10 -7.55 -7.36
C THR A 450 -1.43 -7.80 -8.72
N PRO A 451 -1.89 -8.83 -9.48
CA PRO A 451 -1.23 -9.27 -10.70
C PRO A 451 -1.04 -8.15 -11.72
N TYR A 452 0.11 -8.15 -12.39
CA TYR A 452 0.45 -7.08 -13.31
C TYR A 452 -0.56 -6.89 -14.44
N PHE A 453 -1.17 -7.97 -14.92
CA PHE A 453 -2.12 -7.90 -16.02
C PHE A 453 -3.50 -7.41 -15.55
N ALA A 454 -3.91 -7.71 -14.30
CA ALA A 454 -5.08 -7.09 -13.67
C ALA A 454 -4.86 -5.58 -13.46
N THR A 455 -3.65 -5.18 -13.05
CA THR A 455 -3.26 -3.77 -12.99
C THR A 455 -3.37 -3.10 -14.37
N GLN A 456 -2.82 -3.71 -15.41
CA GLN A 456 -2.90 -3.19 -16.78
C GLN A 456 -4.35 -3.05 -17.26
N TYR A 457 -5.19 -4.06 -16.99
CA TYR A 457 -6.60 -4.02 -17.31
C TYR A 457 -7.30 -2.84 -16.64
N THR A 458 -7.15 -2.66 -15.33
CA THR A 458 -7.81 -1.57 -14.60
C THR A 458 -7.32 -0.18 -15.01
N ILE A 459 -6.05 -0.03 -15.38
CA ILE A 459 -5.52 1.22 -15.95
C ILE A 459 -6.11 1.51 -17.33
N ASN A 460 -6.32 0.51 -18.18
CA ASN A 460 -7.00 0.68 -19.47
C ASN A 460 -8.47 1.09 -19.29
N GLU A 461 -9.13 0.62 -18.21
CA GLU A 461 -10.51 1.02 -17.87
C GLU A 461 -10.64 2.47 -17.36
N LEU A 462 -9.54 3.18 -17.12
CA LEU A 462 -9.59 4.63 -16.94
C LEU A 462 -10.19 5.35 -18.15
N LYS A 463 -10.13 4.78 -19.36
CA LYS A 463 -10.72 5.33 -20.60
C LYS A 463 -10.47 6.82 -20.75
N LEU A 464 -9.21 7.21 -20.54
CA LEU A 464 -8.78 8.60 -20.60
C LEU A 464 -8.80 9.11 -22.06
N PRO A 465 -9.08 10.40 -22.29
CA PRO A 465 -8.81 11.05 -23.57
C PRO A 465 -7.37 10.83 -24.03
N ALA A 466 -7.13 10.72 -25.35
CA ALA A 466 -5.82 10.39 -25.93
C ALA A 466 -4.69 11.32 -25.46
N GLN A 467 -5.00 12.60 -25.22
CA GLN A 467 -4.06 13.58 -24.70
C GLN A 467 -3.58 13.22 -23.28
N LEU A 468 -4.47 12.71 -22.43
CA LEU A 468 -4.17 12.34 -21.05
C LEU A 468 -3.57 10.93 -20.93
N GLN A 469 -3.78 10.05 -21.90
CA GLN A 469 -3.13 8.73 -21.94
C GLN A 469 -1.60 8.85 -21.97
N LYS A 470 -1.06 9.93 -22.53
CA LYS A 470 0.39 10.21 -22.56
C LYS A 470 0.98 10.51 -21.17
N HIS A 471 0.14 10.81 -20.19
CA HIS A 471 0.52 11.06 -18.81
C HIS A 471 0.58 9.77 -17.97
N VAL A 472 0.26 8.61 -18.55
CA VAL A 472 0.31 7.31 -17.88
C VAL A 472 1.61 6.61 -18.25
N HIS A 473 2.43 6.33 -17.22
CA HIS A 473 3.72 5.66 -17.34
C HIS A 473 3.66 4.31 -16.63
N MET A 474 3.71 3.19 -17.35
CA MET A 474 3.62 1.85 -16.78
C MET A 474 4.95 1.11 -16.90
N TYR A 475 5.38 0.48 -15.80
CA TYR A 475 6.62 -0.29 -15.71
C TYR A 475 6.37 -1.65 -15.06
N HIS A 476 7.09 -2.67 -15.56
CA HIS A 476 7.05 -4.03 -15.04
C HIS A 476 8.43 -4.47 -14.56
N TYR A 477 8.47 -5.26 -13.48
CA TYR A 477 9.69 -5.65 -12.79
C TYR A 477 9.75 -7.16 -12.58
N TYR A 478 10.97 -7.73 -12.58
CA TYR A 478 11.22 -9.15 -12.30
C TYR A 478 11.22 -9.46 -10.81
N VAL A 479 10.11 -9.19 -10.16
CA VAL A 479 9.89 -9.29 -8.71
C VAL A 479 8.40 -9.50 -8.45
N GLY A 480 8.00 -9.78 -7.21
CA GLY A 480 6.60 -9.79 -6.79
C GLY A 480 6.10 -8.42 -6.33
N HIS A 481 5.30 -8.41 -5.28
CA HIS A 481 4.54 -7.27 -4.78
C HIS A 481 5.41 -6.12 -4.26
N MET A 482 6.37 -6.43 -3.40
CA MET A 482 7.31 -5.46 -2.85
C MET A 482 8.49 -5.31 -3.80
N LEU A 483 8.40 -4.36 -4.75
CA LEU A 483 9.36 -4.18 -5.84
C LEU A 483 10.80 -3.97 -5.34
N TYR A 484 10.96 -3.49 -4.14
CA TYR A 484 12.23 -3.18 -3.49
C TYR A 484 12.92 -4.38 -2.82
N LEU A 485 12.31 -5.56 -2.76
CA LEU A 485 12.93 -6.78 -2.25
C LEU A 485 13.93 -7.43 -3.23
N ASN A 486 13.99 -6.92 -4.46
CA ASN A 486 14.98 -7.32 -5.45
C ASN A 486 15.83 -6.10 -5.83
N THR A 487 17.13 -6.13 -5.56
CA THR A 487 18.00 -4.97 -5.76
C THR A 487 18.03 -4.44 -7.19
N PRO A 488 18.10 -5.27 -8.27
CA PRO A 488 17.96 -4.78 -9.63
C PRO A 488 16.62 -4.08 -9.91
N SER A 489 15.51 -4.61 -9.39
CA SER A 489 14.19 -4.01 -9.53
C SER A 489 14.09 -2.68 -8.75
N LEU A 490 14.67 -2.60 -7.54
CA LEU A 490 14.73 -1.37 -6.77
C LEU A 490 15.56 -0.29 -7.48
N ALA A 491 16.68 -0.64 -8.08
CA ALA A 491 17.50 0.29 -8.87
C ALA A 491 16.72 0.83 -10.08
N ALA A 492 16.01 -0.04 -10.79
CA ALA A 492 15.16 0.36 -11.91
C ALA A 492 13.98 1.22 -11.47
N LEU A 493 13.34 0.89 -10.33
CA LEU A 493 12.27 1.68 -9.73
C LEU A 493 12.76 3.09 -9.37
N HIS A 494 13.90 3.19 -8.69
CA HIS A 494 14.51 4.48 -8.34
C HIS A 494 14.77 5.34 -9.58
N HIS A 495 15.42 4.78 -10.62
CA HIS A 495 15.64 5.48 -11.89
C HIS A 495 14.33 5.99 -12.51
N ASN A 496 13.29 5.17 -12.51
CA ASN A 496 11.98 5.54 -13.06
C ASN A 496 11.29 6.62 -12.21
N LEU A 497 11.42 6.56 -10.86
CA LEU A 497 10.91 7.58 -9.94
C LEU A 497 11.59 8.94 -10.17
N ASP A 498 12.91 8.96 -10.32
CA ASP A 498 13.67 10.17 -10.60
C ASP A 498 13.18 10.86 -11.88
N ARG A 499 13.07 10.07 -12.96
CA ARG A 499 12.55 10.59 -14.24
C ARG A 499 11.11 11.08 -14.11
N PHE A 500 10.26 10.34 -13.43
CA PHE A 500 8.86 10.67 -13.24
C PHE A 500 8.68 11.98 -12.45
N ILE A 501 9.41 12.16 -11.35
CA ILE A 501 9.37 13.41 -10.58
C ILE A 501 9.85 14.57 -11.45
N ASP A 502 10.97 14.41 -12.18
CA ASP A 502 11.52 15.46 -13.04
C ASP A 502 10.54 15.88 -14.14
N ILE A 503 9.89 14.98 -14.86
CA ILE A 503 8.91 15.33 -15.91
C ILE A 503 7.66 15.97 -15.33
N SER A 504 7.20 15.51 -14.16
CA SER A 504 5.99 16.03 -13.49
C SER A 504 6.16 17.46 -12.97
N VAL A 505 7.39 17.86 -12.67
CA VAL A 505 7.69 19.23 -12.19
C VAL A 505 7.98 20.19 -13.35
N ARG A 506 8.61 19.72 -14.43
CA ARG A 506 9.02 20.56 -15.60
C ARG A 506 7.84 21.10 -16.42
N GLN A 507 6.66 20.52 -16.33
CA GLN A 507 5.47 21.01 -17.08
C GLN A 507 4.99 22.42 -16.65
N LYS A 508 5.65 23.06 -15.71
CA LYS A 508 5.32 24.40 -15.19
C LYS A 508 6.04 25.57 -15.89
N ARG A 509 6.86 25.32 -16.90
CA ARG A 509 7.62 26.41 -17.55
C ARG A 509 7.27 26.56 -19.02
#